data_a70ab37a24aa9476997b4aab1c402501
#
_entry.id   a70ab37a24aa9476997b4aab1c402501
#
_cell.length_a   1.000
_cell.length_b   1.000
_cell.length_c   1.000
_cell.angle_alpha   90.00
_cell.angle_beta   90.00
_cell.angle_gamma   90.00
#
_symmetry.space_group_name_H-M   'P 1'
#
loop_
_entity.id
_entity.type
_entity.pdbx_description
1 polymer ?
#
loop_
_entity_poly.entity_id
_entity_poly.type
_entity_poly.pdbx_seq_one_letter_code
_entity_poly.pdbx_strand_id
1 'polypeptide(L)'
;NALNTSNWEMHLTTEPMTTIITLALMMKMAAAPFHFWLPEVSQGATTMTTLMILTWQKIAPLTILLNTNNKINTSLILSCATLSIILGGLGGLNQTQLRKLMAFSSIAHTGWILTTLKMAPNISLLTFVIYIMTTTPIFLTMNTTTSTTMKDIGTAWPSSPALMLLLSTTILSMGGLPPMTGFMPKWLILNKMISTNMTIEATLMALTSLLSLYVYMRLMY
;
A
#
# COMPACT_ATOMS: atom_id res chain seq x y z
N ASN A 1 -23.72 15.60 -15.48
CA ASN A 1 -23.68 14.99 -16.82
C ASN A 1 -24.43 13.64 -16.89
N ALA A 2 -24.23 12.71 -15.99
CA ALA A 2 -24.90 11.40 -16.01
C ALA A 2 -26.43 11.50 -15.95
N LEU A 3 -26.97 12.45 -15.18
CA LEU A 3 -28.41 12.71 -15.09
C LEU A 3 -29.00 13.27 -16.40
N ASN A 4 -28.25 14.12 -17.11
CA ASN A 4 -28.71 14.73 -18.37
C ASN A 4 -28.60 13.78 -19.56
N THR A 5 -27.66 12.84 -19.53
CA THR A 5 -27.43 11.88 -20.61
C THR A 5 -28.02 10.50 -20.32
N SER A 6 -28.56 10.28 -19.12
CA SER A 6 -28.99 8.97 -18.59
C SER A 6 -27.94 7.83 -18.72
N ASN A 7 -26.69 8.17 -18.98
CA ASN A 7 -25.58 7.23 -19.15
C ASN A 7 -24.74 7.21 -17.86
N TRP A 8 -24.77 6.07 -17.19
CA TRP A 8 -24.01 5.82 -15.97
C TRP A 8 -22.68 5.09 -16.24
N GLU A 9 -22.31 4.97 -17.51
CA GLU A 9 -21.10 4.29 -17.93
C GLU A 9 -19.86 5.18 -17.76
N MET A 10 -18.96 4.80 -16.87
CA MET A 10 -17.75 5.59 -16.57
C MET A 10 -16.80 5.72 -17.76
N HIS A 11 -16.88 4.83 -18.74
CA HIS A 11 -16.05 4.89 -19.94
C HIS A 11 -16.43 6.03 -20.92
N LEU A 12 -17.58 6.67 -20.74
CA LEU A 12 -18.03 7.81 -21.55
C LEU A 12 -17.63 9.18 -20.96
N THR A 13 -16.91 9.21 -19.84
CA THR A 13 -16.52 10.49 -19.19
C THR A 13 -15.48 11.26 -19.99
N THR A 14 -15.59 12.58 -20.00
CA THR A 14 -14.62 13.50 -20.61
C THR A 14 -13.33 13.57 -19.81
N GLU A 15 -12.20 13.98 -20.41
CA GLU A 15 -10.89 14.06 -19.76
C GLU A 15 -10.88 14.80 -18.40
N PRO A 16 -11.46 16.02 -18.25
CA PRO A 16 -11.45 16.70 -16.96
C PRO A 16 -12.24 15.94 -15.88
N MET A 17 -13.27 15.22 -16.26
CA MET A 17 -14.07 14.43 -15.32
C MET A 17 -13.33 13.17 -14.87
N THR A 18 -12.56 12.52 -15.74
CA THR A 18 -11.74 11.36 -15.38
C THR A 18 -10.65 11.75 -14.38
N THR A 19 -10.03 12.91 -14.49
CA THR A 19 -9.01 13.39 -13.53
C THR A 19 -9.61 13.65 -12.15
N ILE A 20 -10.80 14.22 -12.06
CA ILE A 20 -11.51 14.43 -10.79
C ILE A 20 -11.87 13.09 -10.14
N ILE A 21 -12.38 12.14 -10.92
CA ILE A 21 -12.73 10.80 -10.43
C ILE A 21 -11.46 10.08 -9.93
N THR A 22 -10.35 10.15 -10.69
CA THR A 22 -9.09 9.53 -10.27
C THR A 22 -8.56 10.12 -8.96
N LEU A 23 -8.60 11.44 -8.79
CA LEU A 23 -8.19 12.09 -7.53
C LEU A 23 -9.10 11.67 -6.36
N ALA A 24 -10.40 11.58 -6.57
CA ALA A 24 -11.33 11.11 -5.54
C ALA A 24 -11.07 9.64 -5.14
N LEU A 25 -10.74 8.78 -6.10
CA LEU A 25 -10.36 7.39 -5.84
C LEU A 25 -9.00 7.29 -5.13
N MET A 26 -8.02 8.14 -5.50
CA MET A 26 -6.73 8.24 -4.80
C MET A 26 -6.93 8.66 -3.34
N MET A 27 -7.83 9.60 -3.06
CA MET A 27 -8.18 10.00 -1.69
C MET A 27 -8.73 8.81 -0.89
N LYS A 28 -9.62 7.99 -1.46
CA LYS A 28 -10.16 6.79 -0.81
C LYS A 28 -9.11 5.71 -0.57
N MET A 29 -8.14 5.57 -1.46
CA MET A 29 -7.03 4.63 -1.28
C MET A 29 -5.94 5.15 -0.33
N ALA A 30 -6.07 6.40 0.12
CA ALA A 30 -5.06 7.12 0.90
C ALA A 30 -3.70 7.18 0.17
N ALA A 31 -3.73 7.39 -1.15
CA ALA A 31 -2.51 7.67 -1.90
C ALA A 31 -2.08 9.13 -1.66
N ALA A 32 -0.77 9.41 -1.72
CA ALA A 32 -0.28 10.77 -1.63
C ALA A 32 -0.79 11.61 -2.81
N PRO A 33 -1.16 12.89 -2.59
CA PRO A 33 -0.98 13.69 -1.36
C PRO A 33 -2.07 13.51 -0.28
N PHE A 34 -3.14 12.78 -0.53
CA PHE A 34 -4.34 12.69 0.34
C PHE A 34 -4.24 11.59 1.42
N HIS A 35 -3.06 11.34 1.97
CA HIS A 35 -2.81 10.20 2.84
C HIS A 35 -3.00 10.47 4.35
N PHE A 36 -3.07 11.73 4.79
CA PHE A 36 -3.02 12.11 6.21
C PHE A 36 -4.11 11.51 7.09
N TRP A 37 -5.30 11.30 6.54
CA TRP A 37 -6.43 10.74 7.29
C TRP A 37 -6.20 9.29 7.75
N LEU A 38 -5.43 8.49 6.98
CA LEU A 38 -5.28 7.06 7.23
C LEU A 38 -4.50 6.74 8.52
N PRO A 39 -3.33 7.36 8.83
CA PRO A 39 -2.63 7.16 10.09
C PRO A 39 -3.43 7.62 11.32
N GLU A 40 -4.21 8.69 11.20
CA GLU A 40 -5.04 9.20 12.29
C GLU A 40 -6.20 8.26 12.61
N VAL A 41 -6.94 7.83 11.58
CA VAL A 41 -8.02 6.86 11.74
C VAL A 41 -7.48 5.52 12.27
N SER A 42 -6.33 5.06 11.79
CA SER A 42 -5.72 3.80 12.25
C SER A 42 -5.29 3.84 13.72
N GLN A 43 -4.96 5.02 14.24
CA GLN A 43 -4.64 5.20 15.66
C GLN A 43 -5.90 5.07 16.54
N GLY A 44 -7.01 5.68 16.14
CA GLY A 44 -8.25 5.72 16.92
C GLY A 44 -9.10 4.44 16.83
N ALA A 45 -8.91 3.64 15.78
CA ALA A 45 -9.70 2.44 15.52
C ALA A 45 -9.13 1.19 16.22
N THR A 46 -9.93 0.14 16.39
CA THR A 46 -9.47 -1.16 16.90
C THR A 46 -8.61 -1.89 15.85
N THR A 47 -7.83 -2.89 16.26
CA THR A 47 -6.95 -3.66 15.36
C THR A 47 -7.73 -4.30 14.21
N MET A 48 -8.90 -4.90 14.46
CA MET A 48 -9.71 -5.53 13.41
C MET A 48 -10.36 -4.51 12.47
N THR A 49 -10.82 -3.37 12.98
CA THR A 49 -11.35 -2.31 12.11
C THR A 49 -10.26 -1.67 11.25
N THR A 50 -9.04 -1.49 11.77
CA THR A 50 -7.91 -1.02 10.97
C THR A 50 -7.55 -2.00 9.85
N LEU A 51 -7.56 -3.30 10.12
CA LEU A 51 -7.36 -4.31 9.08
C LEU A 51 -8.38 -4.16 7.95
N MET A 52 -9.67 -4.01 8.29
CA MET A 52 -10.75 -3.82 7.30
C MET A 52 -10.54 -2.55 6.47
N ILE A 53 -10.13 -1.45 7.11
CA ILE A 53 -9.87 -0.17 6.41
C ILE A 53 -8.66 -0.32 5.46
N LEU A 54 -7.60 -1.00 5.89
CA LEU A 54 -6.38 -1.13 5.10
C LEU A 54 -6.50 -2.12 3.93
N THR A 55 -7.42 -3.10 4.01
CA THR A 55 -7.58 -4.16 3.01
C THR A 55 -8.88 -4.05 2.24
N TRP A 56 -10.02 -4.23 2.89
CA TRP A 56 -11.33 -4.32 2.25
C TRP A 56 -11.76 -3.04 1.53
N GLN A 57 -11.57 -1.89 2.17
CA GLN A 57 -11.97 -0.61 1.59
C GLN A 57 -11.18 -0.22 0.33
N LYS A 58 -10.01 -0.83 0.09
CA LYS A 58 -9.21 -0.58 -1.11
C LYS A 58 -9.69 -1.36 -2.34
N ILE A 59 -10.52 -2.39 -2.17
CA ILE A 59 -11.01 -3.23 -3.29
C ILE A 59 -11.84 -2.38 -4.26
N ALA A 60 -12.85 -1.68 -3.76
CA ALA A 60 -13.76 -0.91 -4.61
C ALA A 60 -13.06 0.20 -5.43
N PRO A 61 -12.22 1.09 -4.85
CA PRO A 61 -11.52 2.08 -5.64
C PRO A 61 -10.51 1.45 -6.62
N LEU A 62 -9.86 0.34 -6.26
CA LEU A 62 -8.93 -0.35 -7.16
C LEU A 62 -9.65 -0.92 -8.39
N THR A 63 -10.80 -1.57 -8.21
CA THR A 63 -11.58 -2.13 -9.33
C THR A 63 -12.07 -1.03 -10.28
N ILE A 64 -12.50 0.12 -9.76
CA ILE A 64 -12.89 1.25 -10.58
C ILE A 64 -11.70 1.81 -11.37
N LEU A 65 -10.53 1.96 -10.71
CA LEU A 65 -9.30 2.43 -11.39
C LEU A 65 -8.87 1.47 -12.50
N LEU A 66 -8.98 0.16 -12.29
CA LEU A 66 -8.68 -0.85 -13.31
C LEU A 66 -9.62 -0.74 -14.52
N ASN A 67 -10.90 -0.51 -14.30
CA ASN A 67 -11.89 -0.37 -15.37
C ASN A 67 -11.71 0.94 -16.16
N THR A 68 -11.27 2.01 -15.50
CA THR A 68 -11.04 3.32 -16.12
C THR A 68 -9.62 3.53 -16.65
N ASN A 69 -8.78 2.52 -16.59
CA ASN A 69 -7.33 2.55 -16.85
C ASN A 69 -6.94 3.26 -18.15
N ASN A 70 -7.69 3.05 -19.24
CA ASN A 70 -7.37 3.59 -20.57
C ASN A 70 -7.45 5.13 -20.67
N LYS A 71 -8.23 5.77 -19.79
CA LYS A 71 -8.49 7.22 -19.82
C LYS A 71 -7.70 8.03 -18.79
N ILE A 72 -7.01 7.36 -17.89
CA ILE A 72 -6.30 8.02 -16.81
C ILE A 72 -4.96 8.57 -17.31
N ASN A 73 -4.61 9.78 -16.87
CA ASN A 73 -3.32 10.39 -17.15
C ASN A 73 -2.19 9.64 -16.45
N THR A 74 -1.24 9.10 -17.23
CA THR A 74 -0.08 8.33 -16.71
C THR A 74 0.80 9.14 -15.79
N SER A 75 1.09 10.39 -16.14
CA SER A 75 1.95 11.27 -15.34
C SER A 75 1.37 11.57 -13.97
N LEU A 76 0.05 11.76 -13.89
CA LEU A 76 -0.63 11.98 -12.62
C LEU A 76 -0.56 10.75 -11.71
N ILE A 77 -0.85 9.55 -12.24
CA ILE A 77 -0.75 8.32 -11.44
C ILE A 77 0.68 8.08 -10.97
N LEU A 78 1.67 8.21 -11.86
CA LEU A 78 3.07 7.99 -11.53
C LEU A 78 3.58 8.97 -10.48
N SER A 79 3.25 10.25 -10.58
CA SER A 79 3.64 11.23 -9.57
C SER A 79 3.01 10.94 -8.20
N CYS A 80 1.72 10.61 -8.16
CA CYS A 80 1.06 10.21 -6.91
C CYS A 80 1.64 8.89 -6.35
N ALA A 81 1.99 7.95 -7.21
CA ALA A 81 2.58 6.68 -6.82
C ALA A 81 3.98 6.85 -6.20
N THR A 82 4.87 7.59 -6.86
CA THR A 82 6.22 7.88 -6.34
C THR A 82 6.16 8.67 -5.03
N LEU A 83 5.31 9.70 -4.95
CA LEU A 83 5.08 10.44 -3.71
C LEU A 83 4.56 9.56 -2.58
N SER A 84 3.65 8.61 -2.87
CA SER A 84 3.12 7.71 -1.84
C SER A 84 4.17 6.73 -1.30
N ILE A 85 5.10 6.26 -2.12
CA ILE A 85 6.20 5.42 -1.66
C ILE A 85 7.18 6.21 -0.79
N ILE A 86 7.52 7.43 -1.20
CA ILE A 86 8.41 8.32 -0.44
C ILE A 86 7.80 8.67 0.92
N LEU A 87 6.57 9.17 0.93
CA LEU A 87 5.90 9.59 2.16
C LEU A 87 5.55 8.41 3.07
N GLY A 88 5.18 7.26 2.50
CA GLY A 88 4.96 6.03 3.25
C GLY A 88 6.24 5.52 3.92
N GLY A 89 7.38 5.58 3.23
CA GLY A 89 8.69 5.21 3.78
C GLY A 89 9.16 6.17 4.88
N LEU A 90 9.17 7.48 4.59
CA LEU A 90 9.62 8.50 5.54
C LEU A 90 8.69 8.61 6.77
N GLY A 91 7.37 8.56 6.56
CA GLY A 91 6.39 8.65 7.65
C GLY A 91 6.48 7.48 8.63
N GLY A 92 6.88 6.30 8.17
CA GLY A 92 7.08 5.12 9.01
C GLY A 92 8.29 5.21 9.96
N LEU A 93 9.32 6.00 9.62
CA LEU A 93 10.58 6.07 10.39
C LEU A 93 10.39 6.50 11.85
N ASN A 94 9.52 7.46 12.10
CA ASN A 94 9.34 8.07 13.43
C ASN A 94 8.15 7.49 14.22
N GLN A 95 7.50 6.44 13.71
CA GLN A 95 6.34 5.86 14.39
C GLN A 95 6.75 4.84 15.44
N THR A 96 6.17 4.96 16.64
CA THR A 96 6.32 3.99 17.73
C THR A 96 5.11 3.07 17.86
N GLN A 97 3.95 3.51 17.34
CA GLN A 97 2.70 2.76 17.36
C GLN A 97 2.59 1.84 16.14
N LEU A 98 2.35 0.55 16.38
CA LEU A 98 2.26 -0.46 15.32
C LEU A 98 1.17 -0.16 14.30
N ARG A 99 -0.01 0.26 14.74
CA ARG A 99 -1.14 0.58 13.85
C ARG A 99 -0.81 1.74 12.90
N LYS A 100 -0.17 2.80 13.38
CA LYS A 100 0.30 3.91 12.53
C LYS A 100 1.36 3.45 11.53
N LEU A 101 2.29 2.62 11.98
CA LEU A 101 3.33 2.07 11.13
C LEU A 101 2.73 1.23 10.00
N MET A 102 1.73 0.39 10.30
CA MET A 102 1.02 -0.38 9.29
C MET A 102 0.20 0.50 8.34
N ALA A 103 -0.31 1.66 8.79
CA ALA A 103 -0.94 2.63 7.92
C ALA A 103 0.06 3.24 6.92
N PHE A 104 1.24 3.67 7.36
CA PHE A 104 2.29 4.16 6.46
C PHE A 104 2.80 3.09 5.50
N SER A 105 2.92 1.84 5.96
CA SER A 105 3.22 0.71 5.07
C SER A 105 2.18 0.53 3.99
N SER A 106 0.89 0.68 4.33
CA SER A 106 -0.21 0.58 3.36
C SER A 106 -0.18 1.70 2.32
N ILE A 107 0.25 2.93 2.69
CA ILE A 107 0.44 4.05 1.77
C ILE A 107 1.58 3.74 0.79
N ALA A 108 2.69 3.20 1.28
CA ALA A 108 3.79 2.78 0.41
C ALA A 108 3.35 1.67 -0.57
N HIS A 109 2.63 0.65 -0.11
CA HIS A 109 2.13 -0.42 -0.97
C HIS A 109 1.10 0.06 -1.99
N THR A 110 0.23 1.03 -1.65
CA THR A 110 -0.64 1.65 -2.67
C THR A 110 0.15 2.33 -3.76
N GLY A 111 1.29 2.96 -3.44
CA GLY A 111 2.19 3.49 -4.46
C GLY A 111 2.67 2.42 -5.44
N TRP A 112 3.11 1.26 -4.96
CA TRP A 112 3.51 0.13 -5.82
C TRP A 112 2.38 -0.41 -6.69
N ILE A 113 1.14 -0.47 -6.17
CA ILE A 113 -0.04 -0.90 -6.94
C ILE A 113 -0.35 0.10 -8.04
N LEU A 114 -0.30 1.39 -7.75
CA LEU A 114 -0.63 2.47 -8.69
C LEU A 114 0.33 2.55 -9.88
N THR A 115 1.63 2.31 -9.67
CA THR A 115 2.63 2.36 -10.76
C THR A 115 2.33 1.39 -11.90
N THR A 116 1.88 0.20 -11.58
CA THR A 116 1.61 -0.84 -12.58
C THR A 116 0.20 -0.83 -13.13
N LEU A 117 -0.66 0.01 -12.57
CA LEU A 117 -2.08 0.02 -12.92
C LEU A 117 -2.31 0.20 -14.42
N LYS A 118 -1.58 1.09 -15.07
CA LYS A 118 -1.71 1.36 -16.52
C LYS A 118 -0.87 0.44 -17.40
N MET A 119 0.32 0.04 -16.92
CA MET A 119 1.27 -0.76 -17.72
C MET A 119 0.95 -2.25 -17.71
N ALA A 120 0.52 -2.77 -16.57
CA ALA A 120 0.27 -4.18 -16.36
C ALA A 120 -0.78 -4.40 -15.25
N PRO A 121 -2.07 -4.30 -15.56
CA PRO A 121 -3.15 -4.40 -14.57
C PRO A 121 -3.12 -5.73 -13.79
N ASN A 122 -2.68 -6.82 -14.42
CA ASN A 122 -2.53 -8.12 -13.76
C ASN A 122 -1.48 -8.09 -12.65
N ILE A 123 -0.36 -7.36 -12.84
CA ILE A 123 0.68 -7.21 -11.82
C ILE A 123 0.13 -6.37 -10.66
N SER A 124 -0.66 -5.34 -10.93
CA SER A 124 -1.27 -4.54 -9.87
C SER A 124 -2.24 -5.35 -9.00
N LEU A 125 -3.03 -6.24 -9.59
CA LEU A 125 -3.88 -7.17 -8.86
C LEU A 125 -3.07 -8.16 -8.02
N LEU A 126 -2.01 -8.73 -8.60
CA LEU A 126 -1.12 -9.64 -7.89
C LEU A 126 -0.46 -8.96 -6.69
N THR A 127 0.02 -7.73 -6.86
CA THR A 127 0.62 -6.95 -5.74
C THR A 127 -0.40 -6.67 -4.63
N PHE A 128 -1.63 -6.39 -4.99
CA PHE A 128 -2.70 -6.16 -4.03
C PHE A 128 -3.06 -7.44 -3.25
N VAL A 129 -3.15 -8.59 -3.93
CA VAL A 129 -3.41 -9.89 -3.27
C VAL A 129 -2.28 -10.24 -2.29
N ILE A 130 -1.01 -10.09 -2.71
CA ILE A 130 0.14 -10.34 -1.82
C ILE A 130 0.11 -9.38 -0.63
N TYR A 131 -0.25 -8.11 -0.85
CA TYR A 131 -0.40 -7.14 0.23
C TYR A 131 -1.46 -7.60 1.26
N ILE A 132 -2.63 -8.07 0.83
CA ILE A 132 -3.66 -8.60 1.74
C ILE A 132 -3.13 -9.82 2.51
N MET A 133 -2.50 -10.76 1.81
CA MET A 133 -1.96 -11.99 2.42
C MET A 133 -0.88 -11.72 3.47
N THR A 134 -0.10 -10.65 3.32
CA THR A 134 0.95 -10.29 4.28
C THR A 134 0.44 -9.43 5.43
N THR A 135 -0.55 -8.56 5.20
CA THR A 135 -1.11 -7.68 6.24
C THR A 135 -2.05 -8.40 7.19
N THR A 136 -2.84 -9.36 6.71
CA THR A 136 -3.82 -10.07 7.54
C THR A 136 -3.17 -10.80 8.73
N PRO A 137 -2.12 -11.61 8.59
CA PRO A 137 -1.51 -12.30 9.71
C PRO A 137 -0.86 -11.33 10.72
N ILE A 138 -0.32 -10.19 10.27
CA ILE A 138 0.25 -9.18 11.16
C ILE A 138 -0.82 -8.62 12.09
N PHE A 139 -1.99 -8.25 11.56
CA PHE A 139 -3.08 -7.73 12.38
C PHE A 139 -3.71 -8.79 13.27
N LEU A 140 -3.78 -10.05 12.83
CA LEU A 140 -4.26 -11.16 13.64
C LEU A 140 -3.32 -11.42 14.82
N THR A 141 -2.00 -11.44 14.59
CA THR A 141 -1.02 -11.59 15.67
C THR A 141 -1.03 -10.40 16.63
N MET A 142 -1.14 -9.17 16.14
CA MET A 142 -1.30 -7.98 16.99
C MET A 142 -2.57 -8.04 17.85
N ASN A 143 -3.65 -8.59 17.32
CA ASN A 143 -4.89 -8.72 18.07
C ASN A 143 -4.82 -9.80 19.16
N THR A 144 -4.19 -10.95 18.88
CA THR A 144 -4.01 -12.03 19.85
C THR A 144 -3.03 -11.67 20.95
N THR A 145 -1.97 -10.92 20.62
CA THR A 145 -0.96 -10.48 21.61
C THR A 145 -1.31 -9.15 22.30
N THR A 146 -2.40 -8.51 21.91
CA THR A 146 -2.83 -7.18 22.41
C THR A 146 -1.74 -6.10 22.32
N SER A 147 -0.75 -6.29 21.44
CA SER A 147 0.39 -5.39 21.29
C SER A 147 -0.01 -4.11 20.57
N THR A 148 0.28 -2.95 21.16
CA THR A 148 -0.02 -1.62 20.60
C THR A 148 1.23 -0.86 20.18
N THR A 149 2.35 -1.11 20.85
CA THR A 149 3.63 -0.44 20.61
C THR A 149 4.71 -1.44 20.16
N MET A 150 5.79 -0.91 19.60
CA MET A 150 6.95 -1.74 19.21
C MET A 150 7.56 -2.47 20.42
N LYS A 151 7.55 -1.84 21.61
CA LYS A 151 8.09 -2.44 22.84
C LYS A 151 7.27 -3.65 23.29
N ASP A 152 5.96 -3.63 23.07
CA ASP A 152 5.08 -4.74 23.47
C ASP A 152 5.42 -6.02 22.70
N ILE A 153 5.87 -5.91 21.46
CA ILE A 153 6.33 -7.07 20.67
C ILE A 153 7.55 -7.75 21.33
N GLY A 154 8.51 -6.94 21.79
CA GLY A 154 9.69 -7.48 22.49
C GLY A 154 9.34 -8.22 23.78
N THR A 155 8.38 -7.70 24.55
CA THR A 155 7.92 -8.33 25.80
C THR A 155 7.02 -9.55 25.57
N ALA A 156 6.36 -9.65 24.42
CA ALA A 156 5.51 -10.78 24.07
C ALA A 156 6.29 -12.01 23.54
N TRP A 157 7.58 -11.85 23.21
CA TRP A 157 8.41 -12.95 22.69
C TRP A 157 8.45 -14.20 23.59
N PRO A 158 8.69 -14.09 24.94
CA PRO A 158 8.74 -15.26 25.78
C PRO A 158 7.39 -15.94 26.00
N SER A 159 6.27 -15.22 25.86
CA SER A 159 4.93 -15.77 26.08
C SER A 159 4.39 -16.58 24.91
N SER A 160 4.75 -16.22 23.67
CA SER A 160 4.22 -16.86 22.46
C SER A 160 5.25 -16.86 21.31
N PRO A 161 6.31 -17.69 21.40
CA PRO A 161 7.40 -17.65 20.41
C PRO A 161 6.95 -18.00 19.00
N ALA A 162 6.00 -18.92 18.84
CA ALA A 162 5.48 -19.32 17.53
C ALA A 162 4.75 -18.15 16.81
N LEU A 163 3.92 -17.38 17.54
CA LEU A 163 3.25 -16.21 16.97
C LEU A 163 4.24 -15.10 16.62
N MET A 164 5.28 -14.93 17.42
CA MET A 164 6.33 -13.95 17.14
C MET A 164 7.18 -14.33 15.93
N LEU A 165 7.46 -15.61 15.71
CA LEU A 165 8.09 -16.09 14.48
C LEU A 165 7.22 -15.83 13.25
N LEU A 166 5.92 -16.08 13.32
CA LEU A 166 4.98 -15.73 12.24
C LEU A 166 4.97 -14.23 11.96
N LEU A 167 4.89 -13.40 13.00
CA LEU A 167 4.91 -11.96 12.87
C LEU A 167 6.22 -11.48 12.23
N SER A 168 7.35 -12.02 12.66
CA SER A 168 8.66 -11.67 12.12
C SER A 168 8.79 -12.01 10.64
N THR A 169 8.44 -13.22 10.24
CA THR A 169 8.52 -13.65 8.84
C THR A 169 7.57 -12.84 7.93
N THR A 170 6.38 -12.49 8.41
CA THR A 170 5.43 -11.67 7.64
C THR A 170 5.87 -10.21 7.52
N ILE A 171 6.47 -9.61 8.54
CA ILE A 171 7.05 -8.27 8.47
C ILE A 171 8.22 -8.24 7.48
N LEU A 172 9.11 -9.23 7.53
CA LEU A 172 10.22 -9.34 6.58
C LEU A 172 9.72 -9.51 5.14
N SER A 173 8.62 -10.24 4.95
CA SER A 173 8.00 -10.37 3.62
C SER A 173 7.45 -9.04 3.11
N MET A 174 6.82 -8.23 3.96
CA MET A 174 6.40 -6.87 3.58
C MET A 174 7.58 -5.98 3.21
N GLY A 175 8.72 -6.12 3.89
CA GLY A 175 9.97 -5.45 3.54
C GLY A 175 10.45 -5.78 2.12
N GLY A 176 10.14 -6.98 1.64
CA GLY A 176 10.54 -7.46 0.31
C GLY A 176 11.96 -7.97 0.29
N LEU A 177 12.39 -8.73 1.30
CA LEU A 177 13.67 -9.44 1.25
C LEU A 177 13.63 -10.56 0.20
N PRO A 178 14.73 -10.81 -0.53
CA PRO A 178 14.76 -11.76 -1.66
C PRO A 178 14.17 -13.15 -1.41
N PRO A 179 14.31 -13.79 -0.24
CA PRO A 179 13.72 -15.12 -0.04
C PRO A 179 12.20 -15.09 0.22
N MET A 180 11.59 -13.88 0.40
CA MET A 180 10.20 -13.75 0.83
C MET A 180 9.26 -13.39 -0.33
N THR A 181 7.95 -13.72 -0.15
CA THR A 181 6.92 -13.50 -1.17
C THR A 181 6.74 -12.03 -1.57
N GLY A 182 6.98 -11.08 -0.68
CA GLY A 182 6.87 -9.65 -0.95
C GLY A 182 7.94 -9.08 -1.88
N PHE A 183 9.03 -9.81 -2.16
CA PHE A 183 10.04 -9.40 -3.14
C PHE A 183 9.55 -9.55 -4.59
N MET A 184 8.82 -10.62 -4.89
CA MET A 184 8.34 -10.94 -6.23
C MET A 184 7.57 -9.80 -6.92
N PRO A 185 6.55 -9.20 -6.27
CA PRO A 185 5.81 -8.11 -6.91
C PRO A 185 6.68 -6.88 -7.18
N LYS A 186 7.57 -6.49 -6.24
CA LYS A 186 8.47 -5.35 -6.42
C LYS A 186 9.41 -5.56 -7.60
N TRP A 187 9.98 -6.74 -7.72
CA TRP A 187 10.86 -7.11 -8.84
C TRP A 187 10.14 -7.09 -10.20
N LEU A 188 8.92 -7.65 -10.26
CA LEU A 188 8.11 -7.63 -11.48
C LEU A 188 7.74 -6.21 -11.90
N ILE A 189 7.42 -5.33 -10.94
CA ILE A 189 7.10 -3.93 -11.20
C ILE A 189 8.31 -3.21 -11.78
N LEU A 190 9.48 -3.33 -11.15
CA LEU A 190 10.71 -2.69 -11.62
C LEU A 190 11.09 -3.16 -13.02
N ASN A 191 11.04 -4.47 -13.30
CA ASN A 191 11.29 -5.00 -14.63
C ASN A 191 10.32 -4.42 -15.68
N LYS A 192 9.04 -4.30 -15.31
CA LYS A 192 8.05 -3.72 -16.23
C LYS A 192 8.30 -2.23 -16.48
N MET A 193 8.68 -1.47 -15.45
CA MET A 193 9.01 -0.04 -15.60
C MET A 193 10.25 0.17 -16.49
N ILE A 194 11.27 -0.67 -16.34
CA ILE A 194 12.48 -0.60 -17.18
C ILE A 194 12.13 -0.92 -18.63
N SER A 195 11.29 -1.94 -18.88
CA SER A 195 10.85 -2.30 -20.23
C SER A 195 10.01 -1.22 -20.92
N THR A 196 9.41 -0.31 -20.15
CA THR A 196 8.64 0.85 -20.66
C THR A 196 9.44 2.15 -20.68
N ASN A 197 10.77 2.09 -20.54
CA ASN A 197 11.72 3.24 -20.56
C ASN A 197 11.49 4.26 -19.41
N MET A 198 10.85 3.87 -18.31
CA MET A 198 10.68 4.71 -17.12
C MET A 198 11.75 4.39 -16.07
N THR A 199 13.02 4.56 -16.46
CA THR A 199 14.17 4.16 -15.62
C THR A 199 14.39 5.07 -14.43
N ILE A 200 14.11 6.38 -14.56
CA ILE A 200 14.29 7.37 -13.49
C ILE A 200 13.31 7.08 -12.34
N GLU A 201 12.04 6.92 -12.65
CA GLU A 201 11.02 6.59 -11.65
C GLU A 201 11.29 5.24 -11.00
N ALA A 202 11.71 4.23 -11.78
CA ALA A 202 12.06 2.91 -11.26
C ALA A 202 13.22 2.98 -10.26
N THR A 203 14.28 3.75 -10.56
CA THR A 203 15.41 3.93 -9.62
C THR A 203 15.01 4.67 -8.35
N LEU A 204 14.20 5.73 -8.46
CA LEU A 204 13.67 6.46 -7.30
C LEU A 204 12.82 5.54 -6.41
N MET A 205 11.95 4.73 -7.00
CA MET A 205 11.13 3.77 -6.26
C MET A 205 11.96 2.67 -5.59
N ALA A 206 13.00 2.18 -6.25
CA ALA A 206 13.91 1.20 -5.67
C ALA A 206 14.64 1.78 -4.45
N LEU A 207 15.21 3.00 -4.56
CA LEU A 207 15.89 3.67 -3.45
C LEU A 207 14.96 3.95 -2.28
N THR A 208 13.76 4.44 -2.55
CA THR A 208 12.77 4.73 -1.48
C THR A 208 12.23 3.46 -0.82
N SER A 209 12.23 2.32 -1.52
CA SER A 209 11.87 1.03 -0.93
C SER A 209 12.87 0.55 0.14
N LEU A 210 14.12 1.00 0.09
CA LEU A 210 15.12 0.73 1.14
C LEU A 210 14.74 1.41 2.47
N LEU A 211 14.08 2.59 2.43
CA LEU A 211 13.59 3.25 3.63
C LEU A 211 12.50 2.41 4.32
N SER A 212 11.57 1.88 3.55
CA SER A 212 10.54 0.99 4.10
C SER A 212 11.14 -0.30 4.68
N LEU A 213 12.14 -0.87 4.02
CA LEU A 213 12.86 -2.03 4.51
C LEU A 213 13.56 -1.73 5.86
N TYR A 214 14.21 -0.58 5.98
CA TYR A 214 14.83 -0.14 7.25
C TYR A 214 13.80 -0.07 8.40
N VAL A 215 12.61 0.48 8.15
CA VAL A 215 11.52 0.51 9.15
C VAL A 215 11.15 -0.89 9.64
N TYR A 216 11.03 -1.86 8.73
CA TYR A 216 10.71 -3.24 9.08
C TYR A 216 11.84 -3.96 9.82
N MET A 217 13.09 -3.69 9.44
CA MET A 217 14.25 -4.23 10.17
C MET A 217 14.31 -3.69 11.60
N ARG A 218 14.03 -2.40 11.80
CA ARG A 218 13.94 -1.79 13.13
C ARG A 218 12.85 -2.41 14.01
N LEU A 219 11.75 -2.88 13.40
CA LEU A 219 10.69 -3.59 14.12
C LEU A 219 11.13 -4.95 14.64
N MET A 220 12.10 -5.56 13.94
CA MET A 220 12.60 -6.90 14.25
C MET A 220 13.69 -6.90 15.33
N TYR A 221 14.46 -5.80 15.40
CA TYR A 221 15.52 -5.58 16.39
C TYR A 221 14.99 -4.93 17.67
#